data_f5f324e4445c4fd2b652173746893004
#
_entry.id   f5f324e4445c4fd2b652173746893004
#
_cell.length_a   1.000
_cell.length_b   1.000
_cell.length_c   1.000
_cell.angle_alpha   90.00
_cell.angle_beta   90.00
_cell.angle_gamma   90.00
#
_symmetry.space_group_name_H-M   'P 1'
#
loop_
_entity.id
_entity.type
_entity.pdbx_description
1 polymer ?
#
loop_
_entity_poly.entity_id
_entity_poly.type
_entity_poly.pdbx_seq_one_letter_code
_entity_poly.pdbx_strand_id
1 'polypeptide(L)'
;MNWNTLISAKRFGLEEFHQERHENRSEFQRDYDRLVFSAPFRRLQNKTQVFPLPGSIFVHNRLTHSLEVSCVGRSLGNDVSKVLIARHPELQGSYLTEIGSIVSAACLAHDLGNPPFGHSGERAISTFFSEGKGMSLKGQLTPAQWEDLTHFEGNANAFRLLTHQFEGRRQGGFVLTYSTLASIVKYPFSSSLAGKKSKFGFFITEEESFRRIAEELGMEKQDNACLLYTSDAADERSSVD
;
A
#
# COMPACT_ATOMS: atom_id res chain seq x y z
N MET A 1 19.49 -5.26 9.34
CA MET A 1 18.76 -4.85 8.12
C MET A 1 19.76 -4.80 6.97
N ASN A 2 19.44 -5.37 5.83
CA ASN A 2 20.26 -5.31 4.63
C ASN A 2 19.57 -4.43 3.56
N TRP A 3 20.09 -3.24 3.33
CA TRP A 3 19.53 -2.28 2.37
C TRP A 3 19.52 -2.80 0.93
N ASN A 4 20.52 -3.58 0.53
CA ASN A 4 20.58 -4.15 -0.82
C ASN A 4 19.50 -5.21 -1.07
N THR A 5 19.03 -5.89 -0.02
CA THR A 5 17.91 -6.84 -0.13
C THR A 5 16.58 -6.11 -0.05
N LEU A 6 16.48 -5.10 0.83
CA LEU A 6 15.24 -4.36 1.06
C LEU A 6 14.81 -3.52 -0.15
N ILE A 7 15.77 -3.02 -0.94
CA ILE A 7 15.47 -2.23 -2.13
C ILE A 7 15.71 -3.08 -3.37
N SER A 8 14.63 -3.73 -3.83
CA SER A 8 14.62 -4.66 -4.95
C SER A 8 13.85 -4.09 -6.15
N ALA A 9 14.46 -4.08 -7.32
CA ALA A 9 13.84 -3.69 -8.58
C ALA A 9 13.03 -4.82 -9.23
N LYS A 10 13.03 -6.03 -8.66
CA LYS A 10 12.20 -7.14 -9.14
C LYS A 10 10.73 -6.77 -9.11
N ARG A 11 9.97 -7.27 -10.09
CA ARG A 11 8.55 -7.00 -10.26
C ARG A 11 7.70 -8.18 -9.86
N PHE A 12 6.74 -7.95 -8.96
CA PHE A 12 5.79 -8.95 -8.51
C PHE A 12 4.94 -9.46 -9.68
N GLY A 13 4.97 -10.79 -9.90
CA GLY A 13 4.26 -11.46 -10.99
C GLY A 13 4.96 -11.46 -12.35
N LEU A 14 6.20 -10.96 -12.43
CA LEU A 14 7.04 -11.04 -13.63
C LEU A 14 8.46 -11.53 -13.33
N GLU A 15 8.66 -12.25 -12.25
CA GLU A 15 9.96 -12.66 -11.74
C GLU A 15 10.80 -13.43 -12.79
N GLU A 16 10.14 -14.25 -13.60
CA GLU A 16 10.79 -15.08 -14.62
C GLU A 16 10.98 -14.37 -15.97
N PHE A 17 10.24 -13.29 -16.21
CA PHE A 17 10.14 -12.66 -17.53
C PHE A 17 10.69 -11.24 -17.56
N HIS A 18 10.91 -10.64 -16.41
CA HIS A 18 11.38 -9.25 -16.34
C HIS A 18 12.91 -9.21 -16.29
N GLN A 19 13.50 -8.60 -17.33
CA GLN A 19 14.87 -8.14 -17.28
C GLN A 19 14.86 -6.65 -16.94
N GLU A 20 15.68 -6.27 -15.94
CA GLU A 20 15.85 -4.88 -15.57
C GLU A 20 16.35 -4.09 -16.79
N ARG A 21 15.66 -2.99 -17.09
CA ARG A 21 16.03 -2.14 -18.21
C ARG A 21 16.97 -1.04 -17.71
N HIS A 22 18.17 -1.04 -18.18
CA HIS A 22 19.13 0.06 -17.96
C HIS A 22 18.81 1.25 -18.88
N GLU A 23 17.63 1.83 -18.67
CA GLU A 23 17.18 3.04 -19.36
C GLU A 23 17.29 4.26 -18.43
N ASN A 24 17.01 5.45 -18.97
CA ASN A 24 17.09 6.72 -18.20
C ASN A 24 16.06 6.81 -17.04
N ARG A 25 15.08 5.89 -16.97
CA ARG A 25 14.08 5.81 -15.88
C ARG A 25 14.24 4.51 -15.13
N SER A 26 14.32 4.64 -13.81
CA SER A 26 14.37 3.47 -12.92
C SER A 26 13.06 2.67 -12.91
N GLU A 27 13.13 1.43 -12.44
CA GLU A 27 11.94 0.60 -12.27
C GLU A 27 10.97 1.19 -11.23
N PHE A 28 11.46 1.91 -10.24
CA PHE A 28 10.65 2.59 -9.21
C PHE A 28 9.92 3.82 -9.76
N GLN A 29 10.53 4.59 -10.64
CA GLN A 29 9.86 5.68 -11.37
C GLN A 29 8.76 5.14 -12.27
N ARG A 30 8.96 3.98 -12.89
CA ARG A 30 7.94 3.29 -13.67
C ARG A 30 6.76 2.81 -12.81
N ASP A 31 6.96 2.49 -11.54
CA ASP A 31 5.87 2.16 -10.62
C ASP A 31 4.95 3.37 -10.40
N TYR A 32 5.53 4.54 -10.21
CA TYR A 32 4.77 5.79 -10.14
C TYR A 32 3.91 6.00 -11.39
N ASP A 33 4.51 5.86 -12.58
CA ASP A 33 3.80 6.01 -13.86
C ASP A 33 2.63 5.00 -13.96
N ARG A 34 2.86 3.72 -13.61
CA ARG A 34 1.81 2.69 -13.62
C ARG A 34 0.62 3.05 -12.74
N LEU A 35 0.88 3.63 -11.57
CA LEU A 35 -0.16 4.09 -10.66
C LEU A 35 -0.94 5.27 -11.24
N VAL A 36 -0.26 6.32 -11.69
CA VAL A 36 -0.89 7.54 -12.25
C VAL A 36 -1.78 7.22 -13.45
N PHE A 37 -1.34 6.33 -14.33
CA PHE A 37 -2.10 5.95 -15.52
C PHE A 37 -3.21 4.94 -15.25
N SER A 38 -3.33 4.45 -14.03
CA SER A 38 -4.31 3.43 -13.69
C SER A 38 -5.73 3.97 -13.53
N ALA A 39 -6.72 3.13 -13.86
CA ALA A 39 -8.12 3.47 -13.65
C ALA A 39 -8.50 3.64 -12.16
N PRO A 40 -8.02 2.81 -11.21
CA PRO A 40 -8.26 3.03 -9.79
C PRO A 40 -7.77 4.38 -9.29
N PHE A 41 -6.57 4.82 -9.69
CA PHE A 41 -6.05 6.13 -9.31
C PHE A 41 -6.93 7.26 -9.85
N ARG A 42 -7.33 7.21 -11.11
CA ARG A 42 -8.22 8.23 -11.73
C ARG A 42 -9.58 8.30 -11.05
N ARG A 43 -10.11 7.19 -10.53
CA ARG A 43 -11.37 7.16 -9.77
C ARG A 43 -11.29 7.92 -8.45
N LEU A 44 -10.11 8.17 -7.91
CA LEU A 44 -9.94 9.00 -6.70
C LEU A 44 -10.46 10.43 -6.91
N GLN A 45 -10.51 10.92 -8.15
CA GLN A 45 -11.09 12.22 -8.48
C GLN A 45 -12.56 12.33 -8.04
N ASN A 46 -13.31 11.24 -8.08
CA ASN A 46 -14.72 11.19 -7.71
C ASN A 46 -14.95 10.82 -6.23
N LYS A 47 -13.91 10.69 -5.46
CA LYS A 47 -13.98 10.42 -4.01
C LYS A 47 -13.62 11.69 -3.26
N THR A 48 -14.57 12.25 -2.54
CA THR A 48 -14.34 13.43 -1.69
C THR A 48 -13.55 13.04 -0.45
N GLN A 49 -12.64 13.91 -0.03
CA GLN A 49 -11.90 13.75 1.23
C GLN A 49 -12.62 14.48 2.37
N VAL A 50 -13.17 15.64 2.06
CA VAL A 50 -14.02 16.45 2.93
C VAL A 50 -15.26 16.82 2.13
N PHE A 51 -16.40 16.98 2.81
CA PHE A 51 -17.64 17.39 2.16
C PHE A 51 -17.42 18.75 1.49
N PRO A 52 -17.56 18.87 0.16
CA PRO A 52 -17.37 20.15 -0.52
C PRO A 52 -18.49 21.09 -0.11
N LEU A 53 -18.14 22.24 0.48
CA LEU A 53 -19.11 23.32 0.69
C LEU A 53 -19.46 23.95 -0.67
N PRO A 54 -20.73 24.21 -0.95
CA PRO A 54 -21.14 24.90 -2.17
C PRO A 54 -20.40 26.24 -2.34
N GLY A 55 -19.81 26.45 -3.52
CA GLY A 55 -19.10 27.71 -3.83
C GLY A 55 -17.59 27.71 -3.58
N SER A 56 -17.00 26.63 -3.06
CA SER A 56 -15.54 26.53 -2.94
C SER A 56 -14.92 26.19 -4.30
N ILE A 57 -13.99 27.04 -4.75
CA ILE A 57 -13.19 26.80 -5.98
C ILE A 57 -12.12 25.72 -5.73
N PHE A 58 -11.66 25.57 -4.48
CA PHE A 58 -10.69 24.57 -4.09
C PHE A 58 -11.39 23.34 -3.50
N VAL A 59 -11.71 22.39 -4.36
CA VAL A 59 -12.25 21.09 -3.93
C VAL A 59 -11.10 20.12 -3.75
N HIS A 60 -10.76 19.80 -2.50
CA HIS A 60 -9.86 18.70 -2.19
C HIS A 60 -10.57 17.38 -2.46
N ASN A 61 -10.10 16.63 -3.44
CA ASN A 61 -10.48 15.24 -3.64
C ASN A 61 -9.31 14.31 -3.34
N ARG A 62 -9.57 13.02 -3.26
CA ARG A 62 -8.52 12.04 -2.91
C ARG A 62 -7.39 11.98 -3.94
N LEU A 63 -7.65 12.33 -5.20
CA LEU A 63 -6.63 12.36 -6.25
C LEU A 63 -5.62 13.48 -6.00
N THR A 64 -6.09 14.71 -5.78
CA THR A 64 -5.21 15.86 -5.51
C THR A 64 -4.44 15.67 -4.21
N HIS A 65 -5.10 15.17 -3.16
CA HIS A 65 -4.44 14.81 -1.91
C HIS A 65 -3.33 13.77 -2.11
N SER A 66 -3.58 12.69 -2.84
CA SER A 66 -2.58 11.65 -3.09
C SER A 66 -1.37 12.22 -3.85
N LEU A 67 -1.58 13.17 -4.77
CA LEU A 67 -0.48 13.86 -5.46
C LEU A 67 0.33 14.73 -4.50
N GLU A 68 -0.33 15.51 -3.63
CA GLU A 68 0.32 16.36 -2.63
C GLU A 68 1.16 15.53 -1.66
N VAL A 69 0.59 14.46 -1.10
CA VAL A 69 1.29 13.53 -0.21
C VAL A 69 2.49 12.87 -0.92
N SER A 70 2.32 12.51 -2.18
CA SER A 70 3.39 11.92 -2.99
C SER A 70 4.56 12.90 -3.23
N CYS A 71 4.28 14.19 -3.46
CA CYS A 71 5.32 15.21 -3.61
C CYS A 71 6.14 15.40 -2.33
N VAL A 72 5.46 15.47 -1.17
CA VAL A 72 6.11 15.59 0.14
C VAL A 72 6.91 14.31 0.44
N GLY A 73 6.31 13.15 0.24
CA GLY A 73 6.96 11.85 0.45
C GLY A 73 8.24 11.69 -0.38
N ARG A 74 8.23 12.14 -1.64
CA ARG A 74 9.43 12.15 -2.48
C ARG A 74 10.54 13.00 -1.90
N SER A 75 10.22 14.18 -1.44
CA SER A 75 11.21 15.10 -0.85
C SER A 75 11.83 14.50 0.40
N LEU A 76 11.02 14.00 1.31
CA LEU A 76 11.48 13.34 2.54
C LEU A 76 12.32 12.09 2.23
N GLY A 77 11.87 11.25 1.30
CA GLY A 77 12.61 10.06 0.88
C GLY A 77 13.97 10.39 0.27
N ASN A 78 14.07 11.45 -0.52
CA ASN A 78 15.35 11.93 -1.06
C ASN A 78 16.28 12.42 0.04
N ASP A 79 15.79 13.11 1.05
CA ASP A 79 16.62 13.58 2.16
C ASP A 79 17.11 12.43 3.03
N VAL A 80 16.25 11.44 3.32
CA VAL A 80 16.64 10.19 3.99
C VAL A 80 17.70 9.44 3.19
N SER A 81 17.52 9.33 1.87
CA SER A 81 18.49 8.70 0.96
C SER A 81 19.88 9.32 1.08
N LYS A 82 19.99 10.66 1.05
CA LYS A 82 21.26 11.39 1.21
C LYS A 82 21.94 11.07 2.55
N VAL A 83 21.15 11.04 3.65
CA VAL A 83 21.67 10.73 4.98
C VAL A 83 22.17 9.29 5.06
N LEU A 84 21.43 8.35 4.48
CA LEU A 84 21.81 6.93 4.47
C LEU A 84 23.11 6.71 3.67
N ILE A 85 23.22 7.28 2.48
CA ILE A 85 24.42 7.18 1.64
C ILE A 85 25.63 7.80 2.36
N ALA A 86 25.45 8.92 3.05
CA ALA A 86 26.52 9.55 3.82
C ALA A 86 26.97 8.69 5.02
N ARG A 87 26.05 7.94 5.65
CA ARG A 87 26.34 7.03 6.78
C ARG A 87 26.88 5.68 6.34
N HIS A 88 26.59 5.27 5.12
CA HIS A 88 26.91 3.97 4.55
C HIS A 88 27.57 4.13 3.17
N PRO A 89 28.82 4.67 3.11
CA PRO A 89 29.54 4.89 1.84
C PRO A 89 29.72 3.61 1.01
N GLU A 90 29.74 2.44 1.67
CA GLU A 90 29.81 1.12 1.05
C GLU A 90 28.59 0.78 0.18
N LEU A 91 27.48 1.48 0.37
CA LEU A 91 26.25 1.33 -0.41
C LEU A 91 26.12 2.33 -1.56
N GLN A 92 27.19 3.08 -1.83
CA GLN A 92 27.23 3.99 -2.97
C GLN A 92 27.08 3.20 -4.27
N GLY A 93 26.15 3.62 -5.12
CA GLY A 93 25.78 2.88 -6.34
C GLY A 93 24.68 1.84 -6.18
N SER A 94 24.19 1.63 -4.94
CA SER A 94 22.97 0.84 -4.69
C SER A 94 21.71 1.65 -5.03
N TYR A 95 20.54 0.98 -4.97
CA TYR A 95 19.23 1.64 -5.16
C TYR A 95 18.79 2.58 -4.02
N LEU A 96 19.66 2.89 -3.05
CA LEU A 96 19.35 3.86 -1.99
C LEU A 96 18.93 5.23 -2.54
N THR A 97 19.44 5.62 -3.71
CA THR A 97 19.06 6.85 -4.40
C THR A 97 17.59 6.86 -4.83
N GLU A 98 16.94 5.70 -4.90
CA GLU A 98 15.56 5.53 -5.36
C GLU A 98 14.52 5.55 -4.22
N ILE A 99 14.94 5.71 -2.96
CA ILE A 99 14.01 5.78 -1.81
C ILE A 99 12.93 6.84 -2.05
N GLY A 100 13.30 8.01 -2.59
CA GLY A 100 12.35 9.06 -2.92
C GLY A 100 11.30 8.62 -3.96
N SER A 101 11.70 7.84 -4.96
CA SER A 101 10.79 7.30 -5.98
C SER A 101 9.85 6.25 -5.38
N ILE A 102 10.37 5.34 -4.53
CA ILE A 102 9.59 4.30 -3.84
C ILE A 102 8.55 4.95 -2.93
N VAL A 103 8.96 5.87 -2.04
CA VAL A 103 8.07 6.56 -1.12
C VAL A 103 7.02 7.39 -1.87
N SER A 104 7.42 8.07 -2.95
CA SER A 104 6.49 8.82 -3.81
C SER A 104 5.39 7.92 -4.39
N ALA A 105 5.75 6.75 -4.90
CA ALA A 105 4.79 5.78 -5.44
C ALA A 105 3.88 5.21 -4.34
N ALA A 106 4.43 4.87 -3.17
CA ALA A 106 3.66 4.38 -2.03
C ALA A 106 2.66 5.44 -1.54
N CYS A 107 3.11 6.68 -1.38
CA CYS A 107 2.24 7.81 -1.02
C CYS A 107 1.15 8.06 -2.05
N LEU A 108 1.44 7.89 -3.34
CA LEU A 108 0.42 8.02 -4.38
C LEU A 108 -0.68 6.96 -4.25
N ALA A 109 -0.33 5.76 -3.82
CA ALA A 109 -1.22 4.61 -3.73
C ALA A 109 -2.00 4.52 -2.39
N HIS A 110 -1.64 5.30 -1.37
CA HIS A 110 -2.13 5.10 0.02
C HIS A 110 -3.67 5.13 0.14
N ASP A 111 -4.34 5.92 -0.68
CA ASP A 111 -5.80 6.09 -0.65
C ASP A 111 -6.57 5.23 -1.67
N LEU A 112 -5.89 4.41 -2.48
CA LEU A 112 -6.52 3.64 -3.54
C LEU A 112 -7.62 2.70 -3.05
N GLY A 113 -7.41 2.08 -1.91
CA GLY A 113 -8.30 1.08 -1.33
C GLY A 113 -9.47 1.65 -0.52
N ASN A 114 -9.45 2.93 -0.20
CA ASN A 114 -10.49 3.55 0.60
C ASN A 114 -11.83 3.57 -0.14
N PRO A 115 -12.93 3.13 0.48
CA PRO A 115 -14.26 3.23 -0.11
C PRO A 115 -14.74 4.69 -0.16
N PRO A 116 -15.81 4.99 -0.90
CA PRO A 116 -16.51 6.27 -0.78
C PRO A 116 -16.86 6.54 0.69
N PHE A 117 -16.75 7.80 1.11
CA PHE A 117 -16.96 8.26 2.50
C PHE A 117 -15.93 7.76 3.54
N GLY A 118 -14.78 7.21 3.10
CA GLY A 118 -13.66 6.82 3.97
C GLY A 118 -14.08 5.86 5.08
N HIS A 119 -13.74 6.15 6.34
CA HIS A 119 -14.07 5.28 7.48
C HIS A 119 -15.57 5.03 7.69
N SER A 120 -16.44 5.96 7.27
CA SER A 120 -17.88 5.69 7.30
C SER A 120 -18.28 4.64 6.27
N GLY A 121 -17.64 4.66 5.10
CA GLY A 121 -17.79 3.61 4.09
C GLY A 121 -17.26 2.25 4.55
N GLU A 122 -16.10 2.22 5.21
CA GLU A 122 -15.56 0.99 5.82
C GLU A 122 -16.53 0.40 6.84
N ARG A 123 -17.03 1.22 7.76
CA ARG A 123 -18.05 0.79 8.73
C ARG A 123 -19.33 0.29 8.07
N ALA A 124 -19.81 0.96 7.03
CA ALA A 124 -21.01 0.54 6.31
C ALA A 124 -20.83 -0.83 5.65
N ILE A 125 -19.66 -1.10 5.05
CA ILE A 125 -19.34 -2.42 4.48
C ILE A 125 -19.30 -3.46 5.59
N SER A 126 -18.59 -3.19 6.69
CA SER A 126 -18.48 -4.11 7.83
C SER A 126 -19.85 -4.42 8.45
N THR A 127 -20.68 -3.40 8.67
CA THR A 127 -22.05 -3.58 9.20
C THR A 127 -22.95 -4.35 8.25
N PHE A 128 -22.81 -4.16 6.92
CA PHE A 128 -23.58 -4.94 5.94
C PHE A 128 -23.32 -6.45 6.10
N PHE A 129 -22.08 -6.85 6.36
CA PHE A 129 -21.75 -8.26 6.57
C PHE A 129 -22.06 -8.72 8.00
N SER A 130 -21.78 -7.94 9.03
CA SER A 130 -21.95 -8.35 10.44
C SER A 130 -23.40 -8.35 10.91
N GLU A 131 -24.23 -7.42 10.43
CA GLU A 131 -25.59 -7.18 10.94
C GLU A 131 -26.64 -7.10 9.83
N GLY A 132 -26.22 -6.93 8.58
CA GLY A 132 -27.09 -6.70 7.43
C GLY A 132 -27.36 -7.96 6.60
N LYS A 133 -27.83 -7.72 5.37
CA LYS A 133 -28.15 -8.79 4.41
C LYS A 133 -26.94 -9.66 4.03
N GLY A 134 -25.72 -9.15 4.19
CA GLY A 134 -24.48 -9.88 3.94
C GLY A 134 -24.30 -11.11 4.85
N MET A 135 -25.01 -11.17 6.00
CA MET A 135 -25.00 -12.34 6.89
C MET A 135 -25.38 -13.64 6.19
N SER A 136 -26.23 -13.58 5.15
CA SER A 136 -26.61 -14.76 4.36
C SER A 136 -25.43 -15.44 3.66
N LEU A 137 -24.31 -14.73 3.46
CA LEU A 137 -23.12 -15.26 2.82
C LEU A 137 -22.15 -15.96 3.78
N LYS A 138 -22.39 -15.86 5.09
CA LYS A 138 -21.50 -16.42 6.12
C LYS A 138 -21.17 -17.89 5.93
N GLY A 139 -22.17 -18.70 5.56
CA GLY A 139 -22.01 -20.13 5.33
C GLY A 139 -21.23 -20.51 4.06
N GLN A 140 -20.94 -19.54 3.18
CA GLN A 140 -20.20 -19.72 1.93
C GLN A 140 -18.73 -19.27 2.04
N LEU A 141 -18.35 -18.68 3.16
CA LEU A 141 -17.03 -18.09 3.41
C LEU A 141 -16.31 -18.84 4.52
N THR A 142 -14.99 -18.88 4.44
CA THR A 142 -14.17 -19.35 5.55
C THR A 142 -14.24 -18.36 6.72
N PRO A 143 -13.94 -18.79 7.97
CA PRO A 143 -13.90 -17.88 9.12
C PRO A 143 -12.97 -16.66 8.90
N ALA A 144 -11.81 -16.86 8.27
CA ALA A 144 -10.87 -15.77 7.99
C ALA A 144 -11.41 -14.78 6.94
N GLN A 145 -12.05 -15.27 5.87
CA GLN A 145 -12.71 -14.39 4.90
C GLN A 145 -13.87 -13.62 5.52
N TRP A 146 -14.59 -14.25 6.45
CA TRP A 146 -15.67 -13.58 7.18
C TRP A 146 -15.12 -12.47 8.07
N GLU A 147 -14.02 -12.71 8.75
CA GLU A 147 -13.32 -11.72 9.57
C GLU A 147 -12.90 -10.51 8.73
N ASP A 148 -12.29 -10.73 7.58
CA ASP A 148 -11.90 -9.68 6.63
C ASP A 148 -13.06 -8.78 6.21
N LEU A 149 -14.24 -9.37 5.96
CA LEU A 149 -15.42 -8.62 5.49
C LEU A 149 -16.14 -7.88 6.62
N THR A 150 -16.16 -8.46 7.83
CA THR A 150 -16.77 -7.82 9.00
C THR A 150 -15.89 -6.74 9.64
N HIS A 151 -14.60 -6.70 9.26
CA HIS A 151 -13.63 -5.68 9.67
C HIS A 151 -12.96 -5.02 8.45
N PHE A 152 -13.74 -4.70 7.42
CA PHE A 152 -13.21 -4.18 6.17
C PHE A 152 -12.26 -3.00 6.38
N GLU A 153 -11.08 -3.06 5.77
CA GLU A 153 -10.00 -2.09 5.93
C GLU A 153 -9.50 -1.58 4.57
N GLY A 154 -9.48 -0.26 4.39
CA GLY A 154 -9.06 0.38 3.14
C GLY A 154 -7.60 0.12 2.78
N ASN A 155 -6.69 0.04 3.78
CA ASN A 155 -5.28 -0.26 3.52
C ASN A 155 -5.11 -1.68 2.94
N ALA A 156 -5.81 -2.67 3.50
CA ALA A 156 -5.81 -4.03 2.97
C ALA A 156 -6.38 -4.09 1.55
N ASN A 157 -7.45 -3.33 1.29
CA ASN A 157 -8.04 -3.24 -0.04
C ASN A 157 -7.10 -2.56 -1.06
N ALA A 158 -6.26 -1.60 -0.63
CA ALA A 158 -5.25 -1.03 -1.51
C ALA A 158 -4.25 -2.09 -1.98
N PHE A 159 -3.73 -2.90 -1.06
CA PHE A 159 -2.82 -3.99 -1.39
C PHE A 159 -3.48 -5.00 -2.33
N ARG A 160 -4.74 -5.40 -2.07
CA ARG A 160 -5.51 -6.27 -2.96
C ARG A 160 -5.65 -5.68 -4.35
N LEU A 161 -6.03 -4.40 -4.51
CA LEU A 161 -6.16 -3.75 -5.81
C LEU A 161 -4.86 -3.78 -6.63
N LEU A 162 -3.72 -3.72 -5.95
CA LEU A 162 -2.40 -3.65 -6.58
C LEU A 162 -1.83 -5.01 -6.94
N THR A 163 -2.18 -6.07 -6.22
CA THR A 163 -1.61 -7.41 -6.39
C THR A 163 -2.56 -8.41 -7.05
N HIS A 164 -3.88 -8.18 -6.96
CA HIS A 164 -4.88 -9.10 -7.48
C HIS A 164 -4.84 -9.22 -9.00
N GLN A 165 -4.92 -10.45 -9.50
CA GLN A 165 -5.08 -10.73 -10.91
C GLN A 165 -6.55 -10.57 -11.29
N PHE A 166 -6.88 -9.48 -11.95
CA PHE A 166 -8.21 -9.29 -12.55
C PHE A 166 -8.33 -10.10 -13.84
N GLU A 167 -9.57 -10.50 -14.17
CA GLU A 167 -9.87 -11.23 -15.39
C GLU A 167 -9.29 -10.52 -16.64
N GLY A 168 -8.64 -11.29 -17.53
CA GLY A 168 -7.96 -10.75 -18.69
C GLY A 168 -6.66 -9.96 -18.43
N ARG A 169 -6.18 -9.94 -17.19
CA ARG A 169 -4.92 -9.30 -16.80
C ARG A 169 -3.84 -10.33 -16.47
N ARG A 170 -2.58 -9.90 -16.56
CA ARG A 170 -1.43 -10.73 -16.18
C ARG A 170 -1.42 -10.94 -14.66
N GLN A 171 -0.75 -12.01 -14.25
CA GLN A 171 -0.43 -12.25 -12.84
C GLN A 171 0.34 -11.05 -12.25
N GLY A 172 0.17 -10.78 -10.95
CA GLY A 172 0.86 -9.69 -10.25
C GLY A 172 0.15 -8.33 -10.32
N GLY A 173 -1.10 -8.27 -10.82
CA GLY A 173 -1.92 -7.06 -10.78
C GLY A 173 -1.30 -5.88 -11.54
N PHE A 174 -0.83 -4.88 -10.80
CA PHE A 174 -0.13 -3.69 -11.36
C PHE A 174 1.33 -3.97 -11.72
N VAL A 175 1.86 -5.11 -11.32
CA VAL A 175 3.25 -5.50 -11.59
C VAL A 175 4.23 -4.44 -11.07
N LEU A 176 4.03 -3.99 -9.84
CA LEU A 176 4.93 -3.06 -9.15
C LEU A 176 6.15 -3.81 -8.63
N THR A 177 7.21 -3.06 -8.31
CA THR A 177 8.39 -3.63 -7.65
C THR A 177 8.05 -4.10 -6.24
N TYR A 178 8.78 -5.10 -5.76
CA TYR A 178 8.61 -5.64 -4.41
C TYR A 178 8.74 -4.56 -3.34
N SER A 179 9.75 -3.67 -3.47
CA SER A 179 9.96 -2.58 -2.50
C SER A 179 8.81 -1.57 -2.49
N THR A 180 8.26 -1.21 -3.64
CA THR A 180 7.09 -0.33 -3.71
C THR A 180 5.87 -0.98 -3.06
N LEU A 181 5.60 -2.26 -3.35
CA LEU A 181 4.48 -2.99 -2.74
C LEU A 181 4.61 -3.10 -1.22
N ALA A 182 5.81 -3.43 -0.71
CA ALA A 182 6.05 -3.48 0.73
C ALA A 182 5.85 -2.13 1.41
N SER A 183 6.28 -1.04 0.75
CA SER A 183 6.16 0.33 1.29
C SER A 183 4.72 0.84 1.37
N ILE A 184 3.79 0.23 0.61
CA ILE A 184 2.36 0.55 0.66
C ILE A 184 1.67 -0.11 1.85
N VAL A 185 2.17 -1.25 2.33
CA VAL A 185 1.55 -2.01 3.42
C VAL A 185 1.86 -1.36 4.76
N LYS A 186 0.98 -0.51 5.23
CA LYS A 186 1.11 0.22 6.51
C LYS A 186 1.08 -0.72 7.73
N TYR A 187 0.27 -1.77 7.68
CA TYR A 187 0.06 -2.74 8.76
C TYR A 187 0.42 -4.14 8.26
N PRO A 188 1.65 -4.64 8.49
CA PRO A 188 2.13 -5.87 7.88
C PRO A 188 1.63 -7.14 8.60
N PHE A 189 0.30 -7.22 8.79
CA PHE A 189 -0.40 -8.36 9.41
C PHE A 189 -1.84 -8.47 8.88
N SER A 190 -2.42 -9.67 9.00
CA SER A 190 -3.78 -9.99 8.58
C SER A 190 -4.83 -9.58 9.61
N SER A 191 -6.10 -9.61 9.24
CA SER A 191 -7.23 -9.29 10.12
C SER A 191 -7.25 -10.11 11.42
N SER A 192 -6.87 -11.37 11.36
CA SER A 192 -6.80 -12.26 12.53
C SER A 192 -5.82 -11.82 13.61
N LEU A 193 -4.84 -10.97 13.25
CA LEU A 193 -3.83 -10.43 14.16
C LEU A 193 -4.08 -8.96 14.54
N ALA A 194 -5.10 -8.33 13.98
CA ALA A 194 -5.37 -6.90 14.14
C ALA A 194 -5.77 -6.49 15.57
N GLY A 195 -6.23 -7.43 16.40
CA GLY A 195 -6.64 -7.16 17.77
C GLY A 195 -7.73 -6.07 17.88
N LYS A 196 -7.70 -5.28 18.94
CA LYS A 196 -8.71 -4.24 19.21
C LYS A 196 -8.66 -3.04 18.23
N LYS A 197 -7.56 -2.81 17.54
CA LYS A 197 -7.39 -1.64 16.65
C LYS A 197 -8.07 -1.80 15.28
N SER A 198 -8.55 -2.99 14.92
CA SER A 198 -9.24 -3.28 13.65
C SER A 198 -8.48 -2.85 12.37
N LYS A 199 -7.17 -2.59 12.46
CA LYS A 199 -6.33 -2.16 11.35
C LYS A 199 -5.44 -3.30 10.93
N PHE A 200 -5.37 -3.60 9.62
CA PHE A 200 -4.51 -4.62 9.05
C PHE A 200 -4.16 -4.26 7.59
N GLY A 201 -3.16 -4.91 7.00
CA GLY A 201 -2.59 -4.48 5.73
C GLY A 201 -2.91 -5.34 4.53
N PHE A 202 -3.48 -6.53 4.74
CA PHE A 202 -3.88 -7.42 3.64
C PHE A 202 -4.97 -8.38 4.11
N PHE A 203 -5.85 -8.76 3.18
CA PHE A 203 -6.87 -9.80 3.41
C PHE A 203 -6.23 -11.18 3.35
N ILE A 204 -6.91 -12.17 3.89
CA ILE A 204 -6.43 -13.58 3.89
C ILE A 204 -6.07 -14.07 2.49
N THR A 205 -6.76 -13.60 1.47
CA THR A 205 -6.51 -13.97 0.06
C THR A 205 -5.18 -13.42 -0.48
N GLU A 206 -4.64 -12.37 0.10
CA GLU A 206 -3.38 -11.74 -0.27
C GLU A 206 -2.22 -12.09 0.68
N GLU A 207 -2.44 -12.89 1.72
CA GLU A 207 -1.43 -13.28 2.71
C GLU A 207 -0.20 -13.94 2.05
N GLU A 208 -0.42 -14.85 1.12
CA GLU A 208 0.67 -15.51 0.38
C GLU A 208 1.46 -14.52 -0.47
N SER A 209 0.77 -13.57 -1.12
CA SER A 209 1.42 -12.51 -1.89
C SER A 209 2.31 -11.63 -1.00
N PHE A 210 1.82 -11.27 0.19
CA PHE A 210 2.58 -10.48 1.14
C PHE A 210 3.77 -11.28 1.70
N ARG A 211 3.57 -12.57 2.02
CA ARG A 211 4.65 -13.45 2.50
C ARG A 211 5.80 -13.54 1.49
N ARG A 212 5.49 -13.73 0.20
CA ARG A 212 6.51 -13.72 -0.87
C ARG A 212 7.28 -12.41 -0.94
N ILE A 213 6.58 -11.28 -0.80
CA ILE A 213 7.21 -9.95 -0.79
C ILE A 213 8.14 -9.82 0.41
N ALA A 214 7.70 -10.21 1.58
CA ALA A 214 8.48 -10.13 2.81
C ALA A 214 9.73 -11.01 2.75
N GLU A 215 9.62 -12.24 2.25
CA GLU A 215 10.75 -13.17 2.06
C GLU A 215 11.78 -12.62 1.07
N GLU A 216 11.34 -12.11 -0.09
CA GLU A 216 12.24 -11.55 -1.10
C GLU A 216 13.00 -10.33 -0.58
N LEU A 217 12.37 -9.51 0.24
CA LEU A 217 12.99 -8.31 0.80
C LEU A 217 13.77 -8.58 2.10
N GLY A 218 13.80 -9.83 2.57
CA GLY A 218 14.45 -10.18 3.83
C GLY A 218 13.83 -9.47 5.05
N MET A 219 12.52 -9.28 5.04
CA MET A 219 11.80 -8.71 6.18
C MET A 219 11.73 -9.74 7.30
N GLU A 220 12.15 -9.35 8.50
CA GLU A 220 12.17 -10.23 9.66
C GLU A 220 10.83 -10.23 10.40
N LYS A 221 10.44 -11.41 10.89
CA LYS A 221 9.26 -11.57 11.73
C LYS A 221 9.63 -11.25 13.17
N GLN A 222 8.96 -10.30 13.79
CA GLN A 222 9.07 -10.10 15.24
C GLN A 222 8.07 -10.95 16.02
N ASP A 223 8.45 -11.25 17.28
CA ASP A 223 7.70 -12.12 18.19
C ASP A 223 6.20 -11.78 18.22
N ASN A 224 5.42 -12.82 17.95
CA ASN A 224 3.96 -12.92 18.11
C ASN A 224 3.01 -12.20 17.18
N ALA A 225 3.40 -11.47 16.14
CA ALA A 225 2.39 -11.03 15.19
C ALA A 225 2.85 -10.18 14.02
N CYS A 226 4.02 -9.63 13.96
CA CYS A 226 4.30 -8.66 12.92
C CYS A 226 5.63 -8.89 12.23
N LEU A 227 5.59 -8.83 10.91
CA LEU A 227 6.76 -8.53 10.12
C LEU A 227 7.13 -7.07 10.39
N LEU A 228 8.30 -6.85 10.96
CA LEU A 228 8.81 -5.50 11.11
C LEU A 228 9.31 -4.96 9.80
N TYR A 229 8.72 -3.94 9.40
CA TYR A 229 9.35 -2.64 9.23
C TYR A 229 8.31 -1.63 8.77
N THR A 230 7.77 -0.83 9.65
CA THR A 230 7.14 0.42 9.23
C THR A 230 7.07 1.41 10.39
N SER A 231 7.26 2.60 10.10
CA SER A 231 7.00 3.90 10.70
C SER A 231 5.82 4.00 11.67
N ASP A 232 5.79 3.21 12.72
CA ASP A 232 4.76 3.33 13.78
C ASP A 232 4.98 4.58 14.66
N ALA A 233 6.13 5.24 14.49
CA ALA A 233 6.48 6.40 15.30
C ALA A 233 5.83 7.72 14.85
N ALA A 234 5.22 7.78 13.66
CA ALA A 234 4.64 9.02 13.13
C ALA A 234 3.13 9.17 13.38
N ASP A 235 2.41 8.07 13.59
CA ASP A 235 0.95 8.07 13.69
C ASP A 235 0.39 8.21 15.10
N GLU A 236 1.19 7.95 16.14
CA GLU A 236 0.73 8.11 17.53
C GLU A 236 0.61 9.58 17.99
N ARG A 237 1.11 10.53 17.19
CA ARG A 237 1.07 11.96 17.52
C ARG A 237 -0.11 12.72 16.91
N SER A 238 -0.92 12.12 16.06
CA SER A 238 -2.07 12.77 15.42
C SER A 238 -3.43 12.45 16.04
N SER A 239 -3.47 11.77 17.18
CA SER A 239 -4.70 11.48 17.92
C SER A 239 -4.85 12.30 19.20
N VAL A 240 -4.23 13.47 19.28
CA VAL A 240 -4.49 14.46 20.35
C VAL A 240 -5.09 15.69 19.68
N ASP A 241 -6.37 15.86 19.95
CA ASP A 241 -7.39 16.90 19.75
C ASP A 241 -8.49 16.57 18.76
#